data_7ebb111605c16f3ccfc653fe3c9053d3
#
_entry.id   7ebb111605c16f3ccfc653fe3c9053d3
#
_cell.length_a   1.000
_cell.length_b   1.000
_cell.length_c   1.000
_cell.angle_alpha   90.00
_cell.angle_beta   90.00
_cell.angle_gamma   90.00
#
_symmetry.space_group_name_H-M   'P 1'
#
loop_
_entity.id
_entity.type
_entity.pdbx_description
1 polymer ?
#
loop_
_entity_poly.entity_id
_entity_poly.type
_entity_poly.pdbx_seq_one_letter_code
_entity_poly.pdbx_strand_id
1 'polypeptide(L)'
;MKLTATCIFQGFESRPGVKDPTKVYHEVALLDGMDQLRCSVNSDLLDKALPGIPQYAPCKCTFDLNVRYNSLRLMDIVQVK
;
A
#
# COMPACT_ATOMS: atom_id res chain seq x y z
N MET A 1 2.62 -14.80 -4.05
CA MET A 1 4.05 -14.55 -4.30
C MET A 1 4.49 -13.32 -3.52
N LYS A 2 5.51 -13.47 -2.70
CA LYS A 2 6.00 -12.35 -1.88
C LYS A 2 7.07 -11.58 -2.64
N LEU A 3 6.92 -10.26 -2.71
CA LEU A 3 7.85 -9.36 -3.37
C LEU A 3 8.29 -8.28 -2.40
N THR A 4 9.53 -7.80 -2.54
CA THR A 4 10.03 -6.67 -1.76
C THR A 4 10.63 -5.63 -2.70
N ALA A 5 10.43 -4.37 -2.34
CA ALA A 5 10.97 -3.25 -3.10
C ALA A 5 11.11 -2.02 -2.21
N THR A 6 12.03 -1.13 -2.57
CA THR A 6 12.14 0.17 -1.92
C THR A 6 11.39 1.19 -2.77
N CYS A 7 10.38 1.81 -2.18
CA CYS A 7 9.54 2.78 -2.86
C CYS A 7 9.42 4.04 -2.02
N ILE A 8 9.00 5.13 -2.64
CA ILE A 8 8.73 6.39 -1.96
C ILE A 8 7.25 6.42 -1.58
N PHE A 9 6.97 6.63 -0.30
CA PHE A 9 5.59 6.70 0.18
C PHE A 9 4.93 8.00 -0.28
N GLN A 10 3.82 7.88 -1.01
CA GLN A 10 3.09 9.05 -1.48
C GLN A 10 1.89 9.38 -0.59
N GLY A 11 1.13 8.37 -0.19
CA GLY A 11 -0.05 8.56 0.62
C GLY A 11 -0.93 7.33 0.66
N PHE A 12 -2.05 7.47 1.35
CA PHE A 12 -3.05 6.41 1.42
C PHE A 12 -4.44 7.02 1.48
N GLU A 13 -5.43 6.24 1.09
CA GLU A 13 -6.83 6.66 1.18
C GLU A 13 -7.74 5.46 1.45
N SER A 14 -8.91 5.76 1.96
CA SER A 14 -9.96 4.77 2.17
C SER A 14 -11.22 5.25 1.49
N ARG A 15 -11.93 4.33 0.84
CA ARG A 15 -13.19 4.68 0.16
C ARG A 15 -14.19 3.55 0.26
N PRO A 16 -15.50 3.86 0.26
CA PRO A 16 -16.53 2.84 0.29
C PRO A 16 -16.58 2.08 -1.02
N GLY A 17 -17.00 0.82 -0.94
CA GLY A 17 -17.20 0.01 -2.13
C GLY A 17 -18.36 0.52 -2.98
N VAL A 18 -18.24 0.40 -4.30
CA VAL A 18 -19.28 0.86 -5.21
C VAL A 18 -20.51 -0.04 -5.12
N LYS A 19 -20.32 -1.36 -5.02
CA LYS A 19 -21.41 -2.33 -4.94
C LYS A 19 -21.93 -2.53 -3.52
N ASP A 20 -21.06 -2.34 -2.52
CA ASP A 20 -21.40 -2.53 -1.12
C ASP A 20 -20.77 -1.39 -0.31
N PRO A 21 -21.54 -0.32 -0.04
CA PRO A 21 -21.00 0.84 0.69
C PRO A 21 -20.68 0.56 2.16
N THR A 22 -21.08 -0.59 2.69
CA THR A 22 -20.69 -1.00 4.05
C THR A 22 -19.24 -1.50 4.10
N LYS A 23 -18.67 -1.89 2.96
CA LYS A 23 -17.27 -2.30 2.87
C LYS A 23 -16.40 -1.11 2.52
N VAL A 24 -15.29 -0.98 3.24
CA VAL A 24 -14.32 0.09 3.01
C VAL A 24 -13.05 -0.53 2.44
N TYR A 25 -12.60 -0.01 1.33
CA TYR A 25 -11.36 -0.43 0.68
C TYR A 25 -10.26 0.58 0.98
N HIS A 26 -9.11 0.07 1.37
CA HIS A 26 -7.93 0.88 1.69
C HIS A 26 -6.90 0.72 0.58
N GLU A 27 -6.32 1.82 0.16
CA GLU A 27 -5.37 1.86 -0.93
C GLU A 27 -4.18 2.73 -0.55
N VAL A 28 -2.98 2.28 -0.89
CA VAL A 28 -1.75 3.03 -0.69
C VAL A 28 -1.14 3.36 -2.05
N ALA A 29 -0.58 4.55 -2.16
CA ALA A 29 0.13 5.01 -3.35
C ALA A 29 1.62 5.11 -3.03
N LEU A 30 2.42 4.50 -3.88
CA LEU A 30 3.88 4.45 -3.74
C LEU A 30 4.52 4.89 -5.06
N LEU A 31 5.69 5.49 -4.99
CA LEU A 31 6.43 5.91 -6.17
C LEU A 31 7.68 5.06 -6.34
N ASP A 32 7.92 4.63 -7.57
CA ASP A 32 9.17 3.98 -7.98
C ASP A 32 9.73 4.77 -9.15
N GLY A 33 10.67 5.68 -8.84
CA GLY A 33 11.13 6.65 -9.83
C GLY A 33 9.99 7.56 -10.27
N MET A 34 9.64 7.53 -11.54
CA MET A 34 8.53 8.30 -12.10
C MET A 34 7.21 7.53 -12.15
N ASP A 35 7.25 6.25 -11.80
CA ASP A 35 6.07 5.40 -11.85
C ASP A 35 5.32 5.42 -10.52
N GLN A 36 3.99 5.45 -10.59
CA GLN A 36 3.14 5.36 -9.42
C GLN A 36 2.57 3.95 -9.33
N LEU A 37 2.72 3.33 -8.16
CA LEU A 37 2.11 2.05 -7.85
C LEU A 37 0.98 2.26 -6.86
N ARG A 38 -0.20 1.78 -7.20
CA ARG A 38 -1.33 1.75 -6.27
C ARG A 38 -1.68 0.31 -5.94
N CYS A 39 -1.80 0.01 -4.66
CA CYS A 39 -2.14 -1.34 -4.24
C CYS A 39 -3.03 -1.30 -2.99
N SER A 40 -3.74 -2.41 -2.77
CA SER A 40 -4.58 -2.54 -1.59
C SER A 40 -3.72 -2.75 -0.35
N VAL A 41 -4.27 -2.37 0.80
CA VAL A 41 -3.62 -2.52 2.10
C VAL A 41 -4.70 -2.88 3.12
N ASN A 42 -4.37 -3.70 4.11
CA ASN A 42 -5.32 -4.06 5.14
C ASN A 42 -5.45 -2.95 6.19
N SER A 43 -6.55 -2.97 6.95
CA SER A 43 -6.83 -1.95 7.95
C SER A 43 -5.80 -1.92 9.08
N ASP A 44 -5.25 -3.07 9.46
CA ASP A 44 -4.25 -3.14 10.53
C ASP A 44 -3.00 -2.36 10.16
N LEU A 45 -2.48 -2.56 8.97
CA LEU A 45 -1.30 -1.84 8.49
C LEU A 45 -1.60 -0.36 8.30
N LEU A 46 -2.78 -0.04 7.79
CA LEU A 46 -3.23 1.34 7.61
C LEU A 46 -3.23 2.10 8.94
N ASP A 47 -3.75 1.47 10.00
CA ASP A 47 -3.89 2.12 11.30
C ASP A 47 -2.57 2.19 12.07
N LYS A 48 -1.71 1.17 11.95
CA LYS A 48 -0.51 1.04 12.78
C LYS A 48 0.74 1.62 12.14
N ALA A 49 0.91 1.45 10.83
CA ALA A 49 2.16 1.81 10.16
C ALA A 49 2.06 3.08 9.33
N LEU A 50 1.03 3.20 8.50
CA LEU A 50 0.96 4.27 7.51
C LEU A 50 0.89 5.69 8.11
N PRO A 51 0.14 5.94 9.21
CA PRO A 51 0.05 7.31 9.74
C PRO A 51 1.38 7.85 10.27
N GLY A 52 2.32 6.97 10.63
CA GLY A 52 3.63 7.37 11.14
C GLY A 52 4.66 7.63 10.06
N ILE A 53 4.33 7.45 8.78
CA ILE A 53 5.27 7.59 7.68
C ILE A 53 5.07 8.95 7.01
N PRO A 54 6.12 9.81 6.97
CA PRO A 54 6.01 11.09 6.28
C PRO A 54 5.84 10.89 4.77
N GLN A 55 5.11 11.81 4.14
CA GLN A 55 4.96 11.81 2.70
C GLN A 55 6.33 11.96 2.02
N TYR A 56 6.56 11.19 0.98
CA TYR A 56 7.79 11.12 0.20
C TYR A 56 8.99 10.51 0.93
N ALA A 57 8.74 9.84 2.06
CA ALA A 57 9.81 9.10 2.74
C ALA A 57 10.12 7.80 1.99
N PRO A 58 11.41 7.42 1.89
CA PRO A 58 11.76 6.13 1.31
C PRO A 58 11.37 5.00 2.26
N CYS A 59 10.77 3.96 1.74
CA CYS A 59 10.28 2.85 2.53
C CYS A 59 10.61 1.53 1.88
N LYS A 60 10.93 0.54 2.71
CA LYS A 60 11.04 -0.85 2.28
C LYS A 60 9.66 -1.48 2.38
N CYS A 61 9.13 -1.93 1.25
CA CYS A 61 7.78 -2.45 1.16
C CYS A 61 7.81 -3.94 0.85
N THR A 62 6.93 -4.69 1.50
CA THR A 62 6.72 -6.10 1.23
C THR A 62 5.31 -6.28 0.68
N PHE A 63 5.22 -6.92 -0.48
CA PHE A 63 3.95 -7.12 -1.18
C PHE A 63 3.63 -8.59 -1.30
N ASP A 64 2.33 -8.89 -1.39
CA ASP A 64 1.85 -10.19 -1.81
C ASP A 64 1.17 -10.05 -3.18
N LEU A 65 1.74 -10.72 -4.19
CA LEU A 65 1.16 -10.74 -5.52
C LEU A 65 0.33 -12.01 -5.69
N ASN A 66 -0.97 -11.84 -5.92
CA ASN A 66 -1.83 -12.95 -6.27
C ASN A 66 -1.76 -13.13 -7.79
N VAL A 67 -0.98 -14.12 -8.22
CA VAL A 67 -0.73 -14.36 -9.65
C VAL A 67 -2.01 -14.73 -10.39
N ARG A 68 -2.91 -15.44 -9.71
CA ARG A 68 -4.17 -15.90 -10.31
C ARG A 68 -5.09 -14.74 -10.71
N TYR A 69 -5.16 -13.71 -9.86
CA TYR A 69 -6.02 -12.55 -10.11
C TYR A 69 -5.25 -11.31 -10.51
N ASN A 70 -3.92 -11.43 -10.61
CA ASN A 70 -3.03 -10.33 -10.95
C ASN A 70 -3.25 -9.11 -10.05
N SER A 71 -3.41 -9.36 -8.74
CA SER A 71 -3.66 -8.32 -7.75
C SER A 71 -2.49 -8.21 -6.78
N LEU A 72 -2.18 -7.00 -6.37
CA LEU A 72 -1.07 -6.70 -5.49
C LEU A 72 -1.59 -6.10 -4.18
N ARG A 73 -1.08 -6.60 -3.05
CA ARG A 73 -1.43 -6.11 -1.71
C ARG A 73 -0.16 -5.78 -0.95
N LEU A 74 -0.17 -4.64 -0.27
CA LEU A 74 0.93 -4.27 0.63
C LEU A 74 0.76 -5.03 1.94
N MET A 75 1.78 -5.81 2.31
CA MET A 75 1.76 -6.64 3.52
C MET A 75 2.54 -6.01 4.66
N ASP A 76 3.59 -5.26 4.35
CA ASP A 76 4.42 -4.61 5.35
C ASP A 76 5.13 -3.41 4.73
N ILE A 77 5.40 -2.40 5.54
CA ILE A 77 6.11 -1.20 5.11
C ILE A 77 6.95 -0.67 6.28
N VAL A 78 8.21 -0.40 6.02
CA VAL A 78 9.15 0.11 7.01
C VAL A 78 9.89 1.30 6.40
N GLN A 79 9.88 2.42 7.11
CA GLN A 79 10.62 3.60 6.68
C GLN A 79 12.13 3.34 6.72
N VAL A 80 12.79 3.65 5.63
CA VAL A 80 14.24 3.54 5.53
C VAL A 80 14.85 4.85 6.03
N LYS A 81 15.82 4.71 6.92
CA LYS A 81 16.53 5.88 7.43
C LYS A 81 17.74 6.21 6.60
#